data_8a7ece34a9be335a92763f123a25460a
#
_entry.id   8a7ece34a9be335a92763f123a25460a
#
_cell.length_a   1.000
_cell.length_b   1.000
_cell.length_c   1.000
_cell.angle_alpha   90.00
_cell.angle_beta   90.00
_cell.angle_gamma   90.00
#
_symmetry.space_group_name_H-M   'P 1'
#
loop_
_entity.id
_entity.type
_entity.pdbx_description
1 polymer ?
#
loop_
_entity_poly.entity_id
_entity_poly.type
_entity_poly.pdbx_seq_one_letter_code
_entity_poly.pdbx_strand_id
1 'polypeptide(L)'
;MCSSDLFNKSQQDAFLPYLEDGTIALIGATTENPSFQLNNALLSRLRVYVLNALDDCAIKKIINNALKNQFSENKNKFTIDDKSLNAITIMSGGDARHALNIIELVFAYLMSLKKIPKEIRFEHLKKIIGTNVRRFDNKGEYFYDQISALHKSIRGSDPDAALYWLIRMIDGGCDVLYLVRRLIRVASEDIGNADPRALRVSLDAWECMEKLGSPEGELAVAQATIYLACAPKSNAVYKAAKSAMSDVQSLGSLSVPNKLKNAPTKLMKEIGYGDNYRYAHDEKDGIAYGEKYFPDDMEPRKYYYPVDRGLEIKIKDKLTRIKEIALGN
;
A
#
# COMPACT_ATOMS: atom_id res chain seq x y z
N MET A 1 1.65 19.03 -19.21
CA MET A 1 1.30 18.01 -18.19
C MET A 1 0.53 16.91 -18.88
N CYS A 2 1.17 15.80 -19.25
CA CYS A 2 0.44 14.62 -19.71
C CYS A 2 0.52 13.59 -18.58
N SER A 3 -0.61 13.29 -17.96
CA SER A 3 -0.77 12.18 -17.06
C SER A 3 -0.64 10.89 -17.88
N SER A 4 0.05 9.88 -17.36
CA SER A 4 0.17 8.55 -17.98
C SER A 4 -1.20 7.87 -18.19
N ASP A 5 -2.24 8.37 -17.53
CA ASP A 5 -3.63 7.92 -17.66
C ASP A 5 -4.25 8.28 -19.02
N LEU A 6 -3.58 9.12 -19.82
CA LEU A 6 -4.06 9.55 -21.12
C LEU A 6 -3.70 8.60 -22.28
N PHE A 7 -2.75 7.67 -22.09
CA PHE A 7 -2.32 6.75 -23.15
C PHE A 7 -2.61 5.30 -22.77
N ASN A 8 -3.55 4.69 -23.47
CA ASN A 8 -3.77 3.25 -23.36
C ASN A 8 -2.59 2.45 -23.95
N LYS A 9 -2.54 1.13 -23.68
CA LYS A 9 -1.42 0.29 -24.11
C LYS A 9 -1.19 0.29 -25.63
N SER A 10 -2.25 0.37 -26.43
CA SER A 10 -2.14 0.44 -27.90
C SER A 10 -1.55 1.78 -28.36
N GLN A 11 -1.88 2.87 -27.69
CA GLN A 11 -1.30 4.18 -27.98
C GLN A 11 0.18 4.24 -27.54
N GLN A 12 0.53 3.54 -26.46
CA GLN A 12 1.93 3.42 -26.03
C GLN A 12 2.78 2.69 -27.06
N ASP A 13 2.23 1.68 -27.74
CA ASP A 13 2.93 0.94 -28.81
C ASP A 13 3.28 1.84 -30.00
N ALA A 14 2.47 2.86 -30.28
CA ALA A 14 2.72 3.81 -31.36
C ALA A 14 4.01 4.65 -31.18
N PHE A 15 4.52 4.78 -29.93
CA PHE A 15 5.77 5.49 -29.68
C PHE A 15 7.03 4.65 -29.89
N LEU A 16 6.91 3.32 -29.93
CA LEU A 16 8.06 2.41 -29.99
C LEU A 16 8.98 2.66 -31.20
N PRO A 17 8.48 2.80 -32.43
CA PRO A 17 9.35 3.05 -33.60
C PRO A 17 10.17 4.34 -33.46
N TYR A 18 9.54 5.39 -32.96
CA TYR A 18 10.17 6.72 -32.81
C TYR A 18 11.15 6.81 -31.64
N LEU A 19 11.00 5.92 -30.63
CA LEU A 19 11.97 5.76 -29.55
C LEU A 19 13.19 4.95 -30.00
N GLU A 20 12.96 3.94 -30.83
CA GLU A 20 14.01 3.06 -31.34
C GLU A 20 14.93 3.79 -32.33
N ASP A 21 14.38 4.62 -33.19
CA ASP A 21 15.15 5.42 -34.16
C ASP A 21 15.72 6.72 -33.57
N GLY A 22 15.40 7.02 -32.33
CA GLY A 22 15.88 8.22 -31.61
C GLY A 22 15.21 9.53 -32.04
N THR A 23 14.12 9.47 -32.79
CA THR A 23 13.37 10.64 -33.26
C THR A 23 12.74 11.41 -32.10
N ILE A 24 12.33 10.70 -31.04
CA ILE A 24 11.72 11.31 -29.85
C ILE A 24 12.42 10.90 -28.55
N ALA A 25 12.44 11.79 -27.57
CA ALA A 25 12.77 11.48 -26.18
C ALA A 25 11.47 11.47 -25.37
N LEU A 26 11.15 10.35 -24.72
CA LEU A 26 9.95 10.20 -23.90
C LEU A 26 10.29 10.43 -22.42
N ILE A 27 9.61 11.36 -21.79
CA ILE A 27 9.66 11.60 -20.34
C ILE A 27 8.23 11.49 -19.81
N GLY A 28 7.98 10.46 -19.01
CA GLY A 28 6.70 10.24 -18.35
C GLY A 28 6.80 10.40 -16.83
N ALA A 29 5.72 10.81 -16.19
CA ALA A 29 5.61 10.84 -14.74
C ALA A 29 4.28 10.17 -14.33
N THR A 30 4.34 9.31 -13.32
CA THR A 30 3.17 8.64 -12.76
C THR A 30 3.32 8.51 -11.25
N THR A 31 2.20 8.51 -10.54
CA THR A 31 2.14 8.19 -9.10
C THR A 31 1.98 6.69 -8.84
N GLU A 32 1.75 5.90 -9.88
CA GLU A 32 1.58 4.45 -9.81
C GLU A 32 2.86 3.69 -10.17
N ASN A 33 2.88 2.39 -9.89
CA ASN A 33 4.00 1.55 -10.28
C ASN A 33 4.09 1.43 -11.80
N PRO A 34 5.19 1.88 -12.44
CA PRO A 34 5.36 1.85 -13.89
C PRO A 34 5.14 0.47 -14.53
N SER A 35 5.43 -0.61 -13.80
CA SER A 35 5.24 -1.99 -14.29
C SER A 35 3.78 -2.37 -14.54
N PHE A 36 2.82 -1.63 -13.95
CA PHE A 36 1.40 -1.86 -14.20
C PHE A 36 0.84 -0.93 -15.29
N GLN A 37 1.41 0.26 -15.43
CA GLN A 37 0.94 1.30 -16.35
C GLN A 37 1.55 1.21 -17.73
N LEU A 38 2.83 0.85 -17.81
CA LEU A 38 3.55 0.77 -19.10
C LEU A 38 3.53 -0.65 -19.64
N ASN A 39 3.53 -0.78 -20.99
CA ASN A 39 3.78 -2.06 -21.62
C ASN A 39 5.26 -2.46 -21.47
N ASN A 40 5.54 -3.76 -21.53
CA ASN A 40 6.88 -4.28 -21.30
C ASN A 40 7.89 -3.80 -22.37
N ALA A 41 7.43 -3.53 -23.58
CA ALA A 41 8.27 -3.06 -24.67
C ALA A 41 8.77 -1.63 -24.43
N LEU A 42 7.91 -0.75 -23.92
CA LEU A 42 8.31 0.60 -23.47
C LEU A 42 9.19 0.54 -22.24
N LEU A 43 8.80 -0.25 -21.24
CA LEU A 43 9.52 -0.34 -19.96
C LEU A 43 10.98 -0.80 -20.17
N SER A 44 11.23 -1.70 -21.12
CA SER A 44 12.59 -2.18 -21.45
C SER A 44 13.49 -1.11 -22.08
N ARG A 45 12.90 -0.04 -22.62
CA ARG A 45 13.62 1.05 -23.33
C ARG A 45 13.70 2.34 -22.51
N LEU A 46 13.02 2.39 -21.36
CA LEU A 46 12.98 3.55 -20.49
C LEU A 46 13.79 3.31 -19.21
N ARG A 47 14.37 4.38 -18.67
CA ARG A 47 14.93 4.35 -17.33
C ARG A 47 13.89 4.83 -16.33
N VAL A 48 13.64 4.00 -15.33
CA VAL A 48 12.72 4.35 -14.24
C VAL A 48 13.52 5.03 -13.12
N TYR A 49 13.07 6.24 -12.75
CA TYR A 49 13.59 6.98 -11.60
C TYR A 49 12.48 7.11 -10.56
N VAL A 50 12.73 6.59 -9.38
CA VAL A 50 11.80 6.74 -8.25
C VAL A 50 12.09 8.07 -7.57
N LEU A 51 11.08 8.96 -7.55
CA LEU A 51 11.14 10.23 -6.83
C LEU A 51 10.60 10.01 -5.42
N ASN A 52 11.45 10.21 -4.42
CA ASN A 52 11.04 10.17 -3.02
C ASN A 52 10.48 11.53 -2.59
N ALA A 53 9.65 11.52 -1.53
CA ALA A 53 9.25 12.76 -0.86
C ALA A 53 10.49 13.56 -0.44
N LEU A 54 10.40 14.88 -0.50
CA LEU A 54 11.49 15.76 -0.07
C LEU A 54 11.69 15.64 1.44
N ASP A 55 12.95 15.69 1.87
CA ASP A 55 13.28 15.73 3.28
C ASP A 55 12.92 17.09 3.92
N ASP A 56 12.88 17.12 5.24
CA ASP A 56 12.55 18.33 6.01
C ASP A 56 13.49 19.50 5.70
N CYS A 57 14.76 19.22 5.44
CA CYS A 57 15.76 20.24 5.09
C CYS A 57 15.43 20.88 3.74
N ALA A 58 15.06 20.09 2.75
CA ALA A 58 14.69 20.57 1.42
C ALA A 58 13.39 21.40 1.49
N ILE A 59 12.38 20.94 2.21
CA ILE A 59 11.14 21.70 2.43
C ILE A 59 11.40 23.03 3.13
N LYS A 60 12.19 23.05 4.20
CA LYS A 60 12.57 24.30 4.89
C LYS A 60 13.30 25.29 3.97
N LYS A 61 14.19 24.79 3.12
CA LYS A 61 14.86 25.62 2.10
C LYS A 61 13.88 26.23 1.10
N ILE A 62 12.91 25.43 0.62
CA ILE A 62 11.87 25.89 -0.31
C ILE A 62 11.02 26.96 0.33
N ILE A 63 10.52 26.75 1.56
CA ILE A 63 9.77 27.74 2.33
C ILE A 63 10.55 29.03 2.49
N ASN A 64 11.81 28.96 2.94
CA ASN A 64 12.65 30.13 3.12
C ASN A 64 12.94 30.88 1.81
N ASN A 65 13.12 30.16 0.70
CA ASN A 65 13.29 30.77 -0.62
C ASN A 65 12.01 31.45 -1.10
N ALA A 66 10.85 30.83 -0.90
CA ALA A 66 9.55 31.46 -1.22
C ALA A 66 9.34 32.76 -0.44
N LEU A 67 9.61 32.73 0.86
CA LEU A 67 9.54 33.94 1.71
C LEU A 67 10.48 35.04 1.24
N LYS A 68 11.68 34.71 0.74
CA LYS A 68 12.62 35.69 0.20
C LYS A 68 12.19 36.25 -1.15
N ASN A 69 11.69 35.43 -2.07
CA ASN A 69 11.42 35.79 -3.46
C ASN A 69 10.08 36.55 -3.61
N GLN A 70 9.00 36.08 -2.99
CA GLN A 70 7.68 36.75 -3.09
C GLN A 70 7.64 38.09 -2.37
N PHE A 71 8.55 38.38 -1.46
CA PHE A 71 8.52 39.54 -0.62
C PHE A 71 9.59 40.59 -0.96
N SER A 72 10.49 40.30 -1.90
CA SER A 72 11.46 41.29 -2.40
C SER A 72 10.78 42.42 -3.18
N GLU A 73 9.63 42.18 -3.80
CA GLU A 73 8.85 43.20 -4.53
C GLU A 73 8.01 44.09 -3.60
N ASN A 74 7.55 43.59 -2.47
CA ASN A 74 6.79 44.34 -1.47
C ASN A 74 7.69 44.64 -0.26
N LYS A 75 8.18 45.83 -0.07
CA LYS A 75 9.08 46.37 1.00
C LYS A 75 8.98 45.79 2.43
N ASN A 76 8.21 44.71 2.64
CA ASN A 76 8.00 44.01 3.91
C ASN A 76 8.74 42.68 3.92
N LYS A 77 9.87 42.60 4.60
CA LYS A 77 10.55 41.34 4.90
C LYS A 77 9.82 40.62 6.05
N PHE A 78 9.24 39.47 5.74
CA PHE A 78 8.66 38.60 6.76
C PHE A 78 9.69 37.54 7.21
N THR A 79 9.68 37.29 8.50
CA THR A 79 10.38 36.16 9.10
C THR A 79 9.35 35.12 9.57
N ILE A 80 9.78 33.90 9.74
CA ILE A 80 8.96 32.82 10.28
C ILE A 80 9.67 32.22 11.49
N ASP A 81 8.96 31.99 12.57
CA ASP A 81 9.55 31.35 13.74
C ASP A 81 9.78 29.85 13.46
N ASP A 82 10.76 29.25 14.15
CA ASP A 82 11.14 27.85 13.96
C ASP A 82 9.98 26.87 14.22
N LYS A 83 9.10 27.20 15.14
CA LYS A 83 7.92 26.39 15.46
C LYS A 83 6.93 26.37 14.29
N SER A 84 6.69 27.51 13.68
CA SER A 84 5.83 27.65 12.47
C SER A 84 6.48 26.95 11.27
N LEU A 85 7.77 27.15 11.08
CA LEU A 85 8.53 26.53 9.99
C LEU A 85 8.50 24.99 10.10
N ASN A 86 8.74 24.45 11.27
CA ASN A 86 8.64 23.01 11.53
C ASN A 86 7.21 22.50 11.31
N ALA A 87 6.20 23.23 11.78
CA ALA A 87 4.82 22.87 11.62
C ALA A 87 4.42 22.77 10.13
N ILE A 88 4.77 23.75 9.30
CA ILE A 88 4.49 23.73 7.86
C ILE A 88 5.27 22.60 7.17
N THR A 89 6.51 22.37 7.57
CA THR A 89 7.33 21.27 7.05
C THR A 89 6.66 19.91 7.27
N ILE A 90 6.22 19.64 8.50
CA ILE A 90 5.49 18.41 8.86
C ILE A 90 4.18 18.31 8.07
N MET A 91 3.40 19.40 7.97
CA MET A 91 2.12 19.42 7.24
C MET A 91 2.29 19.13 5.75
N SER A 92 3.38 19.59 5.16
CA SER A 92 3.64 19.39 3.73
C SER A 92 3.88 17.91 3.37
N GLY A 93 4.33 17.10 4.34
CA GLY A 93 4.61 15.67 4.13
C GLY A 93 5.62 15.40 3.02
N GLY A 94 6.60 16.31 2.83
CA GLY A 94 7.59 16.22 1.76
C GLY A 94 7.09 16.69 0.39
N ASP A 95 5.89 17.30 0.31
CA ASP A 95 5.34 17.91 -0.91
C ASP A 95 5.59 19.42 -0.91
N ALA A 96 6.46 19.88 -1.82
CA ALA A 96 6.81 21.28 -1.98
C ALA A 96 5.61 22.16 -2.36
N ARG A 97 4.70 21.66 -3.20
CA ARG A 97 3.50 22.41 -3.63
C ARG A 97 2.57 22.62 -2.45
N HIS A 98 2.38 21.59 -1.62
CA HIS A 98 1.55 21.71 -0.42
C HIS A 98 2.17 22.71 0.56
N ALA A 99 3.49 22.69 0.78
CA ALA A 99 4.19 23.66 1.62
C ALA A 99 3.98 25.11 1.12
N LEU A 100 4.13 25.32 -0.18
CA LEU A 100 3.94 26.66 -0.80
C LEU A 100 2.49 27.13 -0.69
N ASN A 101 1.50 26.29 -0.93
CA ASN A 101 0.08 26.64 -0.77
C ASN A 101 -0.24 27.04 0.68
N ILE A 102 0.34 26.38 1.68
CA ILE A 102 0.18 26.79 3.09
C ILE A 102 0.75 28.19 3.30
N ILE A 103 1.95 28.48 2.77
CA ILE A 103 2.58 29.80 2.89
C ILE A 103 1.74 30.89 2.19
N GLU A 104 1.18 30.62 1.02
CA GLU A 104 0.29 31.51 0.30
C GLU A 104 -0.97 31.85 1.12
N LEU A 105 -1.60 30.84 1.74
CA LEU A 105 -2.75 31.05 2.62
C LEU A 105 -2.40 31.89 3.85
N VAL A 106 -1.25 31.59 4.47
CA VAL A 106 -0.73 32.38 5.60
C VAL A 106 -0.54 33.83 5.18
N PHE A 107 0.04 34.05 4.04
CA PHE A 107 0.31 35.36 3.51
C PHE A 107 -0.97 36.13 3.21
N ALA A 108 -1.92 35.53 2.50
CA ALA A 108 -3.23 36.11 2.21
C ALA A 108 -3.95 36.56 3.50
N TYR A 109 -3.88 35.71 4.56
CA TYR A 109 -4.44 36.08 5.86
C TYR A 109 -3.71 37.27 6.49
N LEU A 110 -2.37 37.27 6.50
CA LEU A 110 -1.60 38.37 7.09
C LEU A 110 -1.87 39.70 6.39
N MET A 111 -2.04 39.70 5.06
CA MET A 111 -2.37 40.87 4.28
C MET A 111 -3.80 41.40 4.55
N SER A 112 -4.70 40.55 5.04
CA SER A 112 -6.05 41.00 5.45
C SER A 112 -6.09 41.68 6.82
N LEU A 113 -4.99 41.65 7.59
CA LEU A 113 -4.91 42.22 8.91
C LEU A 113 -4.69 43.75 8.84
N LYS A 114 -5.37 44.52 9.71
CA LYS A 114 -5.16 46.00 9.83
C LYS A 114 -3.72 46.34 10.20
N LYS A 115 -3.01 45.50 10.90
CA LYS A 115 -1.60 45.65 11.27
C LYS A 115 -0.85 44.37 10.89
N ILE A 116 -0.01 44.47 9.87
CA ILE A 116 0.74 43.36 9.32
C ILE A 116 1.91 43.04 10.25
N PRO A 117 1.99 41.82 10.85
CA PRO A 117 3.11 41.44 11.68
C PRO A 117 4.33 41.21 10.82
N LYS A 118 5.52 41.50 11.35
CA LYS A 118 6.81 41.22 10.66
C LYS A 118 7.26 39.74 10.76
N GLU A 119 6.69 39.03 11.71
CA GLU A 119 7.03 37.63 11.99
C GLU A 119 5.80 36.75 11.91
N ILE A 120 5.90 35.65 11.15
CA ILE A 120 4.87 34.60 11.08
C ILE A 120 5.06 33.71 12.31
N ARG A 121 4.06 33.71 13.20
CA ARG A 121 4.05 32.90 14.42
C ARG A 121 3.01 31.79 14.34
N PHE A 122 3.23 30.77 15.13
CA PHE A 122 2.35 29.60 15.20
C PHE A 122 0.86 29.96 15.49
N GLU A 123 0.60 31.05 16.19
CA GLU A 123 -0.75 31.57 16.43
C GLU A 123 -1.46 32.03 15.15
N HIS A 124 -0.71 32.55 14.20
CA HIS A 124 -1.25 32.90 12.88
C HIS A 124 -1.65 31.67 12.10
N LEU A 125 -0.81 30.62 12.13
CA LEU A 125 -1.13 29.32 11.51
C LEU A 125 -2.41 28.72 12.10
N LYS A 126 -2.56 28.76 13.43
CA LYS A 126 -3.77 28.31 14.11
C LYS A 126 -5.06 28.97 13.60
N LYS A 127 -5.03 30.26 13.34
CA LYS A 127 -6.20 31.02 12.87
C LYS A 127 -6.57 30.70 11.42
N ILE A 128 -5.57 30.36 10.59
CA ILE A 128 -5.75 30.06 9.17
C ILE A 128 -6.23 28.64 8.95
N ILE A 129 -5.61 27.70 9.68
CA ILE A 129 -5.82 26.26 9.49
C ILE A 129 -6.95 25.75 10.37
N GLY A 130 -7.50 26.61 11.26
CA GLY A 130 -8.59 26.30 12.19
C GLY A 130 -8.18 25.28 13.27
N THR A 131 -9.16 24.54 13.82
CA THR A 131 -8.93 23.49 14.84
C THR A 131 -8.08 22.34 14.33
N ASN A 132 -7.81 22.28 13.04
CA ASN A 132 -6.91 21.34 12.37
C ASN A 132 -5.42 21.48 12.80
N VAL A 133 -5.10 22.36 13.74
CA VAL A 133 -3.74 22.43 14.33
C VAL A 133 -3.38 21.14 15.09
N ARG A 134 -4.37 20.36 15.53
CA ARG A 134 -4.11 19.00 16.03
C ARG A 134 -3.61 18.06 14.94
N ARG A 135 -3.82 18.39 13.65
CA ARG A 135 -3.26 17.64 12.49
C ARG A 135 -1.75 17.78 12.34
N PHE A 136 -1.09 18.69 13.08
CA PHE A 136 0.35 18.90 12.98
C PHE A 136 1.20 17.73 13.51
N ASP A 137 0.64 16.90 14.38
CA ASP A 137 1.33 15.73 14.90
C ASP A 137 1.26 14.50 13.96
N ASN A 138 0.61 14.63 12.78
CA ASN A 138 0.13 13.48 12.03
C ASN A 138 1.05 12.95 10.92
N LYS A 139 2.26 13.49 10.69
CA LYS A 139 3.15 13.03 9.61
C LYS A 139 4.62 12.93 10.01
N GLY A 140 4.94 12.92 11.30
CA GLY A 140 6.28 12.69 11.83
C GLY A 140 6.43 11.30 12.44
N GLU A 141 7.53 11.08 13.14
CA GLU A 141 7.83 9.85 13.91
C GLU A 141 6.65 9.43 14.80
N TYR A 142 5.98 10.41 15.40
CA TYR A 142 4.80 10.23 16.25
C TYR A 142 3.59 9.62 15.51
N PHE A 143 3.40 9.93 14.23
CA PHE A 143 2.35 9.31 13.40
C PHE A 143 2.63 7.83 13.14
N TYR A 144 3.89 7.49 12.82
CA TYR A 144 4.30 6.11 12.62
C TYR A 144 4.21 5.29 13.91
N ASP A 145 4.45 5.93 15.06
CA ASP A 145 4.29 5.30 16.37
C ASP A 145 2.82 4.97 16.66
N GLN A 146 1.90 5.88 16.36
CA GLN A 146 0.46 5.65 16.56
C GLN A 146 -0.07 4.54 15.65
N ILE A 147 0.30 4.53 14.35
CA ILE A 147 -0.12 3.45 13.44
C ILE A 147 0.51 2.11 13.85
N SER A 148 1.73 2.13 14.36
CA SER A 148 2.40 0.95 14.92
C SER A 148 1.68 0.46 16.19
N ALA A 149 1.24 1.37 17.06
CA ALA A 149 0.47 1.04 18.25
C ALA A 149 -0.89 0.43 17.89
N LEU A 150 -1.62 0.99 16.91
CA LEU A 150 -2.87 0.43 16.38
C LEU A 150 -2.66 -1.01 15.89
N HIS A 151 -1.65 -1.24 15.04
CA HIS A 151 -1.36 -2.57 14.52
C HIS A 151 -0.98 -3.58 15.62
N LYS A 152 -0.15 -3.14 16.59
CA LYS A 152 0.29 -3.99 17.70
C LYS A 152 -0.88 -4.32 18.64
N SER A 153 -1.80 -3.38 18.88
CA SER A 153 -3.02 -3.62 19.67
C SER A 153 -3.94 -4.64 18.99
N ILE A 154 -4.17 -4.51 17.68
CA ILE A 154 -4.93 -5.51 16.92
C ILE A 154 -4.25 -6.87 16.97
N ARG A 155 -2.94 -6.94 16.74
CA ARG A 155 -2.14 -8.17 16.80
C ARG A 155 -2.13 -8.77 18.19
N GLY A 156 -2.11 -7.95 19.24
CA GLY A 156 -2.16 -8.34 20.62
C GLY A 156 -3.57 -8.73 21.12
N SER A 157 -4.59 -8.61 20.26
CA SER A 157 -5.99 -8.91 20.59
C SER A 157 -6.56 -8.03 21.72
N ASP A 158 -6.18 -6.76 21.71
CA ASP A 158 -6.72 -5.73 22.60
C ASP A 158 -7.63 -4.78 21.81
N PRO A 159 -8.96 -5.01 21.80
CA PRO A 159 -9.91 -4.20 21.03
C PRO A 159 -10.05 -2.77 21.56
N ASP A 160 -9.89 -2.57 22.86
CA ASP A 160 -10.05 -1.25 23.48
C ASP A 160 -8.87 -0.35 23.15
N ALA A 161 -7.63 -0.87 23.27
CA ALA A 161 -6.45 -0.14 22.83
C ALA A 161 -6.44 0.11 21.33
N ALA A 162 -6.87 -0.86 20.49
CA ALA A 162 -6.98 -0.70 19.06
C ALA A 162 -7.98 0.42 18.69
N LEU A 163 -9.16 0.43 19.33
CA LEU A 163 -10.16 1.48 19.14
C LEU A 163 -9.63 2.85 19.58
N TYR A 164 -8.96 2.91 20.74
CA TYR A 164 -8.37 4.16 21.24
C TYR A 164 -7.38 4.75 20.23
N TRP A 165 -6.45 3.95 19.72
CA TRP A 165 -5.47 4.42 18.74
C TRP A 165 -6.09 4.82 17.40
N LEU A 166 -7.11 4.09 16.93
CA LEU A 166 -7.89 4.47 15.75
C LEU A 166 -8.51 5.86 15.93
N ILE A 167 -9.30 6.06 16.99
CA ILE A 167 -10.00 7.33 17.23
C ILE A 167 -9.00 8.47 17.49
N ARG A 168 -7.90 8.19 18.21
CA ARG A 168 -6.81 9.16 18.40
C ARG A 168 -6.21 9.66 17.11
N MET A 169 -6.06 8.77 16.11
CA MET A 169 -5.55 9.13 14.78
C MET A 169 -6.59 9.89 13.95
N ILE A 170 -7.87 9.51 14.03
CA ILE A 170 -8.98 10.21 13.37
C ILE A 170 -9.12 11.64 13.97
N ASP A 171 -9.18 11.79 15.29
CA ASP A 171 -9.23 13.11 15.97
C ASP A 171 -8.02 13.96 15.61
N GLY A 172 -6.87 13.34 15.49
CA GLY A 172 -5.66 13.97 14.97
C GLY A 172 -5.75 14.36 13.48
N GLY A 173 -6.80 14.00 12.76
CA GLY A 173 -7.05 14.34 11.33
C GLY A 173 -6.28 13.48 10.35
N CYS A 174 -5.95 12.25 10.74
CA CYS A 174 -5.45 11.26 9.78
C CYS A 174 -6.52 10.98 8.72
N ASP A 175 -6.08 10.79 7.46
CA ASP A 175 -6.97 10.29 6.42
C ASP A 175 -7.51 8.91 6.82
N VAL A 176 -8.84 8.83 6.98
CA VAL A 176 -9.51 7.60 7.42
C VAL A 176 -9.30 6.46 6.43
N LEU A 177 -9.30 6.74 5.12
CA LEU A 177 -9.01 5.74 4.10
C LEU A 177 -7.58 5.20 4.20
N TYR A 178 -6.61 6.02 4.64
CA TYR A 178 -5.28 5.52 4.96
C TYR A 178 -5.32 4.48 6.10
N LEU A 179 -6.09 4.75 7.16
CA LEU A 179 -6.25 3.81 8.28
C LEU A 179 -6.90 2.50 7.82
N VAL A 180 -7.94 2.58 6.98
CA VAL A 180 -8.60 1.38 6.44
C VAL A 180 -7.65 0.55 5.58
N ARG A 181 -6.80 1.18 4.75
CA ARG A 181 -5.71 0.46 4.02
C ARG A 181 -4.83 -0.35 4.96
N ARG A 182 -4.53 0.19 6.14
CA ARG A 182 -3.76 -0.51 7.17
C ARG A 182 -4.52 -1.67 7.79
N LEU A 183 -5.83 -1.52 8.02
CA LEU A 183 -6.68 -2.61 8.50
C LEU A 183 -6.78 -3.76 7.49
N ILE A 184 -6.93 -3.46 6.19
CA ILE A 184 -6.91 -4.46 5.11
C ILE A 184 -5.57 -5.23 5.13
N ARG A 185 -4.45 -4.53 5.32
CA ARG A 185 -3.14 -5.16 5.44
C ARG A 185 -3.06 -6.09 6.64
N VAL A 186 -3.50 -5.64 7.81
CA VAL A 186 -3.55 -6.44 9.05
C VAL A 186 -4.43 -7.68 8.89
N ALA A 187 -5.58 -7.55 8.23
CA ALA A 187 -6.49 -8.66 7.97
C ALA A 187 -5.80 -9.81 7.21
N SER A 188 -4.95 -9.49 6.23
CA SER A 188 -4.21 -10.49 5.45
C SER A 188 -2.93 -10.97 6.14
N GLU A 189 -2.22 -10.09 6.85
CA GLU A 189 -0.91 -10.36 7.44
C GLU A 189 -0.99 -11.07 8.79
N ASP A 190 -1.90 -10.62 9.67
CA ASP A 190 -1.97 -11.04 11.07
C ASP A 190 -3.15 -11.97 11.39
N ILE A 191 -4.15 -12.06 10.50
CA ILE A 191 -5.33 -12.93 10.67
C ILE A 191 -5.35 -14.01 9.59
N GLY A 192 -5.22 -13.62 8.32
CA GLY A 192 -5.14 -14.55 7.20
C GLY A 192 -6.27 -15.57 7.17
N ASN A 193 -5.91 -16.84 7.01
CA ASN A 193 -6.88 -17.94 6.94
C ASN A 193 -7.44 -18.39 8.29
N ALA A 194 -6.98 -17.84 9.41
CA ALA A 194 -7.59 -18.14 10.71
C ALA A 194 -9.02 -17.60 10.78
N ASP A 195 -9.29 -16.45 10.15
CA ASP A 195 -10.63 -15.93 9.90
C ASP A 195 -10.69 -15.18 8.55
N PRO A 196 -11.05 -15.82 7.44
CA PRO A 196 -11.12 -15.18 6.12
C PRO A 196 -12.09 -14.00 6.02
N ARG A 197 -13.06 -13.89 6.94
CA ARG A 197 -14.02 -12.79 6.98
C ARG A 197 -13.34 -11.46 7.33
N ALA A 198 -12.19 -11.50 7.99
CA ALA A 198 -11.44 -10.32 8.41
C ALA A 198 -11.12 -9.39 7.24
N LEU A 199 -10.68 -9.96 6.11
CA LEU A 199 -10.41 -9.21 4.89
C LEU A 199 -11.69 -8.58 4.33
N ARG A 200 -12.81 -9.33 4.31
CA ARG A 200 -14.09 -8.84 3.79
C ARG A 200 -14.63 -7.69 4.63
N VAL A 201 -14.63 -7.84 5.96
CA VAL A 201 -15.08 -6.77 6.88
C VAL A 201 -14.25 -5.49 6.70
N SER A 202 -12.94 -5.61 6.46
CA SER A 202 -12.08 -4.46 6.20
C SER A 202 -12.41 -3.77 4.87
N LEU A 203 -12.72 -4.54 3.83
CA LEU A 203 -13.14 -4.01 2.52
C LEU A 203 -14.52 -3.37 2.60
N ASP A 204 -15.46 -3.96 3.33
CA ASP A 204 -16.78 -3.38 3.56
C ASP A 204 -16.69 -2.05 4.32
N ALA A 205 -15.78 -1.95 5.30
CA ALA A 205 -15.53 -0.69 6.00
C ALA A 205 -14.92 0.39 5.08
N TRP A 206 -14.07 0.00 4.12
CA TRP A 206 -13.59 0.90 3.06
C TRP A 206 -14.75 1.44 2.24
N GLU A 207 -15.59 0.56 1.72
CA GLU A 207 -16.74 0.93 0.87
C GLU A 207 -17.74 1.81 1.63
N CYS A 208 -18.02 1.50 2.90
CA CYS A 208 -18.86 2.35 3.76
C CYS A 208 -18.25 3.74 3.93
N MET A 209 -16.94 3.84 4.17
CA MET A 209 -16.28 5.13 4.33
C MET A 209 -16.31 5.96 3.04
N GLU A 210 -16.14 5.35 1.86
CA GLU A 210 -16.26 6.04 0.58
C GLU A 210 -17.67 6.54 0.29
N LYS A 211 -18.70 5.77 0.67
CA LYS A 211 -20.11 6.12 0.40
C LYS A 211 -20.68 7.13 1.39
N LEU A 212 -20.36 7.01 2.67
CA LEU A 212 -20.95 7.82 3.73
C LEU A 212 -20.08 9.04 4.09
N GLY A 213 -18.75 8.92 3.96
CA GLY A 213 -17.82 9.95 4.40
C GLY A 213 -17.72 10.06 5.93
N SER A 214 -16.98 11.08 6.41
CA SER A 214 -16.91 11.43 7.82
C SER A 214 -18.10 12.33 8.23
N PRO A 215 -18.65 12.15 9.43
CA PRO A 215 -18.23 11.20 10.49
C PRO A 215 -18.90 9.83 10.40
N GLU A 216 -19.92 9.64 9.57
CA GLU A 216 -20.80 8.48 9.58
C GLU A 216 -20.08 7.19 9.19
N GLY A 217 -19.22 7.23 8.16
CA GLY A 217 -18.41 6.10 7.72
C GLY A 217 -17.36 5.63 8.73
N GLU A 218 -16.96 6.48 9.67
CA GLU A 218 -15.97 6.18 10.71
C GLU A 218 -16.44 5.05 11.65
N LEU A 219 -17.76 4.91 11.84
CA LEU A 219 -18.33 3.86 12.69
C LEU A 219 -18.07 2.46 12.09
N ALA A 220 -18.16 2.32 10.75
CA ALA A 220 -17.83 1.07 10.07
C ALA A 220 -16.34 0.72 10.22
N VAL A 221 -15.47 1.73 10.20
CA VAL A 221 -14.03 1.55 10.43
C VAL A 221 -13.73 1.13 11.86
N ALA A 222 -14.43 1.72 12.85
CA ALA A 222 -14.35 1.32 14.25
C ALA A 222 -14.81 -0.13 14.45
N GLN A 223 -15.94 -0.52 13.84
CA GLN A 223 -16.45 -1.90 13.85
C GLN A 223 -15.42 -2.89 13.28
N ALA A 224 -14.83 -2.58 12.12
CA ALA A 224 -13.80 -3.41 11.52
C ALA A 224 -12.57 -3.54 12.44
N THR A 225 -12.13 -2.46 13.07
CA THR A 225 -10.99 -2.46 13.98
C THR A 225 -11.22 -3.39 15.17
N ILE A 226 -12.38 -3.30 15.82
CA ILE A 226 -12.76 -4.18 16.94
C ILE A 226 -12.81 -5.64 16.47
N TYR A 227 -13.46 -5.89 15.31
CA TYR A 227 -13.53 -7.22 14.73
C TYR A 227 -12.15 -7.84 14.52
N LEU A 228 -11.23 -7.09 13.89
CA LEU A 228 -9.86 -7.54 13.65
C LEU A 228 -9.10 -7.81 14.95
N ALA A 229 -9.31 -6.98 15.97
CA ALA A 229 -8.70 -7.18 17.29
C ALA A 229 -9.21 -8.46 17.97
N CYS A 230 -10.49 -8.80 17.81
CA CYS A 230 -11.10 -10.01 18.39
C CYS A 230 -10.88 -11.28 17.56
N ALA A 231 -10.57 -11.16 16.28
CA ALA A 231 -10.37 -12.31 15.38
C ALA A 231 -9.16 -13.18 15.79
N PRO A 232 -9.20 -14.51 15.54
CA PRO A 232 -8.04 -15.38 15.77
C PRO A 232 -6.86 -14.95 14.88
N LYS A 233 -5.65 -14.93 15.43
CA LYS A 233 -4.45 -14.43 14.77
C LYS A 233 -3.66 -15.55 14.09
N SER A 234 -3.26 -15.32 12.82
CA SER A 234 -2.34 -16.16 12.08
C SER A 234 -1.54 -15.35 11.07
N ASN A 235 -0.24 -15.50 11.07
CA ASN A 235 0.64 -14.98 10.04
C ASN A 235 1.17 -16.08 9.10
N ALA A 236 0.52 -17.25 9.08
CA ALA A 236 0.95 -18.41 8.29
C ALA A 236 0.98 -18.09 6.79
N VAL A 237 -0.03 -17.37 6.27
CA VAL A 237 -0.08 -16.93 4.87
C VAL A 237 1.06 -15.97 4.55
N TYR A 238 1.32 -14.98 5.40
CA TYR A 238 2.42 -14.03 5.22
C TYR A 238 3.78 -14.74 5.17
N LYS A 239 4.03 -15.65 6.11
CA LYS A 239 5.28 -16.43 6.13
C LYS A 239 5.42 -17.31 4.90
N ALA A 240 4.34 -17.97 4.48
CA ALA A 240 4.31 -18.80 3.28
C ALA A 240 4.66 -18.02 2.02
N ALA A 241 4.01 -16.87 1.82
CA ALA A 241 4.27 -15.99 0.68
C ALA A 241 5.71 -15.48 0.67
N LYS A 242 6.25 -15.07 1.84
CA LYS A 242 7.63 -14.61 1.97
C LYS A 242 8.64 -15.70 1.64
N SER A 243 8.42 -16.93 2.13
CA SER A 243 9.28 -18.07 1.86
C SER A 243 9.25 -18.48 0.38
N ALA A 244 8.06 -18.55 -0.22
CA ALA A 244 7.91 -18.83 -1.66
C ALA A 244 8.60 -17.75 -2.52
N MET A 245 8.46 -16.47 -2.17
CA MET A 245 9.14 -15.37 -2.86
C MET A 245 10.67 -15.51 -2.80
N SER A 246 11.21 -15.91 -1.64
CA SER A 246 12.64 -16.14 -1.46
C SER A 246 13.14 -17.26 -2.38
N ASP A 247 12.41 -18.39 -2.48
CA ASP A 247 12.76 -19.48 -3.36
C ASP A 247 12.70 -19.07 -4.85
N VAL A 248 11.65 -18.33 -5.26
CA VAL A 248 11.55 -17.80 -6.62
C VAL A 248 12.73 -16.90 -6.98
N GLN A 249 13.17 -16.04 -6.03
CA GLN A 249 14.32 -15.17 -6.25
C GLN A 249 15.65 -15.92 -6.31
N SER A 250 15.80 -17.00 -5.53
CA SER A 250 17.03 -17.79 -5.47
C SER A 250 17.17 -18.81 -6.58
N LEU A 251 16.07 -19.43 -7.01
CA LEU A 251 16.07 -20.48 -8.02
C LEU A 251 15.91 -19.98 -9.45
N GLY A 252 15.49 -18.70 -9.63
CA GLY A 252 15.24 -18.12 -10.94
C GLY A 252 14.02 -18.71 -11.63
N SER A 253 14.03 -18.68 -12.98
CA SER A 253 12.92 -19.16 -13.81
C SER A 253 13.06 -20.65 -14.09
N LEU A 254 12.32 -21.47 -13.34
CA LEU A 254 12.21 -22.91 -13.57
C LEU A 254 11.08 -23.22 -14.56
N SER A 255 11.24 -24.26 -15.37
CA SER A 255 10.25 -24.69 -16.36
C SER A 255 9.01 -25.30 -15.71
N VAL A 256 7.84 -25.03 -16.28
CA VAL A 256 6.61 -25.72 -15.88
C VAL A 256 6.67 -27.17 -16.37
N PRO A 257 6.40 -28.18 -15.51
CA PRO A 257 6.34 -29.59 -15.94
C PRO A 257 5.37 -29.78 -17.10
N ASN A 258 5.73 -30.64 -18.07
CA ASN A 258 4.91 -30.85 -19.27
C ASN A 258 3.48 -31.30 -18.96
N LYS A 259 3.30 -32.15 -17.94
CA LYS A 259 1.99 -32.61 -17.49
C LYS A 259 1.06 -31.47 -17.00
N LEU A 260 1.60 -30.34 -16.56
CA LEU A 260 0.83 -29.19 -16.09
C LEU A 260 0.57 -28.15 -17.19
N LYS A 261 1.15 -28.34 -18.39
CA LYS A 261 0.94 -27.46 -19.54
C LYS A 261 -0.35 -27.82 -20.27
N ASN A 262 -1.10 -26.81 -20.70
CA ASN A 262 -2.25 -27.04 -21.57
C ASN A 262 -1.81 -27.42 -22.98
N ALA A 263 -2.53 -28.35 -23.63
CA ALA A 263 -2.27 -28.83 -24.99
C ALA A 263 -3.45 -28.56 -25.94
N PRO A 264 -3.80 -27.29 -26.25
CA PRO A 264 -4.94 -26.96 -27.11
C PRO A 264 -4.73 -27.35 -28.57
N THR A 265 -3.51 -27.55 -29.04
CA THR A 265 -3.20 -27.93 -30.42
C THR A 265 -2.66 -29.34 -30.52
N LYS A 266 -2.79 -29.96 -31.74
CA LYS A 266 -2.29 -31.29 -32.00
C LYS A 266 -0.77 -31.37 -31.77
N LEU A 267 -0.03 -30.36 -32.24
CA LEU A 267 1.41 -30.27 -32.05
C LEU A 267 1.80 -30.27 -30.57
N MET A 268 1.09 -29.52 -29.72
CA MET A 268 1.36 -29.50 -28.28
C MET A 268 1.14 -30.86 -27.62
N LYS A 269 0.16 -31.62 -28.07
CA LYS A 269 -0.05 -33.01 -27.62
C LYS A 269 1.09 -33.92 -28.08
N GLU A 270 1.52 -33.79 -29.33
CA GLU A 270 2.63 -34.59 -29.90
C GLU A 270 3.97 -34.36 -29.17
N ILE A 271 4.20 -33.15 -28.62
CA ILE A 271 5.37 -32.83 -27.79
C ILE A 271 5.19 -33.13 -26.29
N GLY A 272 4.09 -33.82 -25.91
CA GLY A 272 3.88 -34.32 -24.56
C GLY A 272 3.30 -33.32 -23.55
N TYR A 273 2.65 -32.22 -24.03
CA TYR A 273 1.97 -31.30 -23.12
C TYR A 273 0.68 -31.91 -22.58
N GLY A 274 0.49 -31.88 -21.27
CA GLY A 274 -0.67 -32.44 -20.60
C GLY A 274 -0.62 -33.98 -20.41
N ASP A 275 0.46 -34.64 -20.88
CA ASP A 275 0.57 -36.08 -20.75
C ASP A 275 0.64 -36.52 -19.29
N ASN A 276 -0.14 -37.56 -18.98
CA ASN A 276 -0.27 -38.10 -17.64
C ASN A 276 -0.83 -37.14 -16.59
N TYR A 277 -1.49 -36.06 -16.99
CA TYR A 277 -2.19 -35.19 -16.07
C TYR A 277 -3.41 -35.92 -15.49
N ARG A 278 -3.46 -36.02 -14.16
CA ARG A 278 -4.60 -36.60 -13.43
C ARG A 278 -5.58 -35.47 -13.08
N TYR A 279 -6.76 -35.51 -13.66
CA TYR A 279 -7.81 -34.51 -13.41
C TYR A 279 -8.46 -34.77 -12.04
N ALA A 280 -8.17 -33.93 -11.08
CA ALA A 280 -8.56 -34.14 -9.67
C ALA A 280 -10.07 -34.34 -9.46
N HIS A 281 -10.93 -33.76 -10.33
CA HIS A 281 -12.38 -33.95 -10.22
C HIS A 281 -12.84 -35.38 -10.58
N ASP A 282 -12.04 -36.15 -11.32
CA ASP A 282 -12.33 -37.55 -11.65
C ASP A 282 -11.77 -38.54 -10.58
N GLU A 283 -11.00 -37.99 -9.65
CA GLU A 283 -10.39 -38.75 -8.57
C GLU A 283 -11.30 -38.83 -7.33
N LYS A 284 -11.10 -39.82 -6.50
CA LYS A 284 -11.80 -39.98 -5.22
C LYS A 284 -11.57 -38.74 -4.35
N ASP A 285 -12.61 -38.24 -3.75
CA ASP A 285 -12.62 -37.03 -2.92
C ASP A 285 -12.23 -35.73 -3.66
N GLY A 286 -12.14 -35.75 -5.01
CA GLY A 286 -11.67 -34.60 -5.82
C GLY A 286 -10.20 -34.28 -5.62
N ILE A 287 -9.36 -35.25 -5.26
CA ILE A 287 -7.94 -35.03 -4.92
C ILE A 287 -7.08 -36.08 -5.64
N ALA A 288 -6.14 -35.60 -6.45
CA ALA A 288 -5.13 -36.44 -7.07
C ALA A 288 -3.99 -36.70 -6.05
N TYR A 289 -4.21 -37.69 -5.17
CA TYR A 289 -3.26 -38.02 -4.11
C TYR A 289 -1.89 -38.42 -4.67
N GLY A 290 -0.82 -37.93 -4.04
CA GLY A 290 0.56 -38.19 -4.43
C GLY A 290 1.07 -37.46 -5.67
N GLU A 291 0.24 -36.65 -6.28
CA GLU A 291 0.61 -35.86 -7.47
C GLU A 291 1.60 -34.73 -7.13
N LYS A 292 2.60 -34.53 -8.00
CA LYS A 292 3.62 -33.48 -7.84
C LYS A 292 3.31 -32.29 -8.75
N TYR A 293 3.30 -31.09 -8.19
CA TYR A 293 2.97 -29.85 -8.89
C TYR A 293 4.13 -28.83 -8.93
N PHE A 294 5.25 -29.12 -8.28
CA PHE A 294 6.46 -28.32 -8.37
C PHE A 294 7.20 -28.55 -9.71
N PRO A 295 8.05 -27.61 -10.15
CA PRO A 295 8.98 -27.83 -11.24
C PRO A 295 9.79 -29.12 -11.04
N ASP A 296 10.10 -29.84 -12.14
CA ASP A 296 10.83 -31.12 -12.05
C ASP A 296 12.23 -30.94 -11.46
N ASP A 297 12.86 -29.78 -11.71
CA ASP A 297 14.17 -29.39 -11.20
C ASP A 297 14.14 -28.82 -9.77
N MET A 298 13.00 -28.88 -9.09
CA MET A 298 12.82 -28.36 -7.75
C MET A 298 12.35 -29.45 -6.78
N GLU A 299 13.07 -29.61 -5.68
CA GLU A 299 12.59 -30.44 -4.59
C GLU A 299 11.31 -29.87 -3.98
N PRO A 300 10.29 -30.71 -3.72
CA PRO A 300 9.02 -30.26 -3.15
C PRO A 300 9.22 -29.50 -1.84
N ARG A 301 8.64 -28.30 -1.76
CA ARG A 301 8.71 -27.44 -0.57
C ARG A 301 7.38 -27.41 0.17
N LYS A 302 7.45 -27.13 1.46
CA LYS A 302 6.28 -26.80 2.25
C LYS A 302 6.39 -25.35 2.70
N TYR A 303 5.53 -24.48 2.20
CA TYR A 303 5.48 -23.06 2.56
C TYR A 303 4.42 -22.77 3.61
N TYR A 304 3.23 -23.35 3.46
CA TYR A 304 2.11 -23.06 4.32
C TYR A 304 2.03 -24.03 5.51
N TYR A 305 2.13 -23.45 6.70
CA TYR A 305 2.05 -24.14 7.99
C TYR A 305 0.87 -23.55 8.78
N PRO A 306 -0.35 -24.12 8.65
CA PRO A 306 -1.51 -23.66 9.41
C PRO A 306 -1.25 -23.74 10.92
N VAL A 307 -1.77 -22.72 11.65
CA VAL A 307 -1.68 -22.67 13.11
C VAL A 307 -2.94 -23.28 13.76
N ASP A 308 -2.85 -23.61 15.05
CA ASP A 308 -3.98 -24.20 15.80
C ASP A 308 -4.94 -23.09 16.30
N ARG A 309 -5.44 -22.26 15.36
CA ARG A 309 -6.35 -21.14 15.65
C ARG A 309 -7.36 -20.93 14.52
N GLY A 310 -8.62 -20.67 14.90
CA GLY A 310 -9.71 -20.38 13.96
C GLY A 310 -9.93 -21.46 12.92
N LEU A 311 -10.16 -21.06 11.67
CA LEU A 311 -10.39 -21.98 10.55
C LEU A 311 -9.13 -22.81 10.19
N GLU A 312 -7.94 -22.32 10.53
CA GLU A 312 -6.70 -23.03 10.21
C GLU A 312 -6.56 -24.37 10.93
N ILE A 313 -7.26 -24.61 12.04
CA ILE A 313 -7.37 -25.94 12.67
C ILE A 313 -7.92 -26.95 11.66
N LYS A 314 -9.08 -26.65 11.06
CA LYS A 314 -9.73 -27.52 10.06
C LYS A 314 -8.88 -27.67 8.79
N ILE A 315 -8.20 -26.62 8.37
CA ILE A 315 -7.28 -26.65 7.22
C ILE A 315 -6.10 -27.58 7.53
N LYS A 316 -5.52 -27.48 8.72
CA LYS A 316 -4.42 -28.34 9.16
C LYS A 316 -4.81 -29.82 9.15
N ASP A 317 -5.98 -30.16 9.74
CA ASP A 317 -6.50 -31.53 9.78
C ASP A 317 -6.71 -32.08 8.37
N LYS A 318 -7.32 -31.28 7.48
CA LYS A 318 -7.51 -31.67 6.08
C LYS A 318 -6.17 -31.93 5.37
N LEU A 319 -5.18 -31.05 5.51
CA LEU A 319 -3.88 -31.20 4.86
C LEU A 319 -3.10 -32.39 5.41
N THR A 320 -3.22 -32.70 6.71
CA THR A 320 -2.62 -33.87 7.35
C THR A 320 -3.22 -35.13 6.77
N ARG A 321 -4.56 -35.23 6.72
CA ARG A 321 -5.26 -36.38 6.13
C ARG A 321 -4.88 -36.62 4.66
N ILE A 322 -4.81 -35.56 3.85
CA ILE A 322 -4.38 -35.66 2.44
C ILE A 322 -2.98 -36.28 2.35
N LYS A 323 -2.06 -35.84 3.23
CA LYS A 323 -0.69 -36.35 3.25
C LYS A 323 -0.61 -37.81 3.68
N GLU A 324 -1.36 -38.20 4.69
CA GLU A 324 -1.43 -39.58 5.17
C GLU A 324 -1.92 -40.53 4.07
N ILE A 325 -3.02 -40.18 3.39
CA ILE A 325 -3.55 -40.98 2.27
C ILE A 325 -2.53 -41.05 1.11
N ALA A 326 -1.83 -39.95 0.81
CA ALA A 326 -0.83 -39.91 -0.24
C ALA A 326 0.41 -40.79 0.07
N LEU A 327 0.68 -41.07 1.34
CA LEU A 327 1.77 -41.94 1.79
C LEU A 327 1.35 -43.40 1.95
N GLY A 328 0.07 -43.73 1.72
CA GLY A 328 -0.46 -45.09 1.84
C GLY A 328 -0.73 -45.54 3.26
N ASN A 329 -0.85 -44.63 4.20
CA ASN A 329 -1.23 -44.86 5.59
C ASN A 329 -2.73 -44.62 5.83
#